data_bd2f962701c8d6881a6ffd8818a69098
#
_entry.id   bd2f962701c8d6881a6ffd8818a69098
#
_cell.length_a   1.000
_cell.length_b   1.000
_cell.length_c   1.000
_cell.angle_alpha   90.00
_cell.angle_beta   90.00
_cell.angle_gamma   90.00
#
_symmetry.space_group_name_H-M   'P 1'
#
loop_
_entity.id
_entity.type
_entity.pdbx_description
1 polymer ?
#
loop_
_entity_poly.entity_id
_entity_poly.type
_entity_poly.pdbx_seq_one_letter_code
_entity_poly.pdbx_strand_id
1 'polypeptide(L)'
;NEGFRVESKVFPQLHIKGSNGEYFTQAQIKELVAFAGERGIIIVPEFDMPGHTKSWFAGHPELSSAPGPYEPGPPIDIRSVKDMNLNSIMRLMATAPFPAIDPSRESTYQFIDKFIAEMVTLFPSPFIHIGADENNGVVWKQNPAIVAFMEKNKIPDTHALQAYFVKRVSEIVRKHRKQMIGWEELFSKDISKDIAVQVWQNSSYTKKALDNGNPVIISKGFYLDLFMPAHVHYNNPDLPAQLPDSVAAQLRGGEGAQWTEAADKANIETRIWPRAAAVAERLWSPATVNDADDFYRRLFTLSDQLDD
;
A
#
# COMPACT_ATOMS: atom_id res chain seq x y z
N ASN A 1 1.95 -2.17 9.86
CA ASN A 1 2.70 -1.97 11.10
C ASN A 1 1.88 -2.29 12.35
N GLU A 2 0.68 -1.79 12.42
CA GLU A 2 -0.14 -1.79 13.64
C GLU A 2 -0.69 -3.17 13.94
N GLY A 3 -0.87 -3.99 12.93
CA GLY A 3 -1.35 -5.34 13.13
C GLY A 3 -1.42 -6.18 11.86
N PHE A 4 -1.22 -7.47 12.01
CA PHE A 4 -1.47 -8.44 10.97
C PHE A 4 -2.94 -8.90 11.06
N ARG A 5 -3.79 -8.46 10.14
CA ARG A 5 -5.25 -8.50 10.28
C ARG A 5 -5.95 -9.66 9.55
N VAL A 6 -5.23 -10.65 9.05
CA VAL A 6 -5.79 -11.82 8.34
C VAL A 6 -5.35 -13.12 9.01
N GLU A 7 -6.30 -14.03 9.26
CA GLU A 7 -5.97 -15.37 9.77
C GLU A 7 -5.11 -16.12 8.75
N SER A 8 -3.92 -16.56 9.17
CA SER A 8 -3.13 -17.54 8.45
C SER A 8 -3.14 -18.87 9.21
N LYS A 9 -3.47 -19.97 8.52
CA LYS A 9 -3.40 -21.32 9.06
C LYS A 9 -2.03 -21.95 8.84
N VAL A 10 -1.32 -21.50 7.81
CA VAL A 10 0.05 -21.95 7.51
C VAL A 10 1.04 -21.31 8.48
N PHE A 11 0.83 -20.02 8.83
CA PHE A 11 1.66 -19.26 9.76
C PHE A 11 0.81 -18.62 10.86
N PRO A 12 0.22 -19.40 11.78
CA PRO A 12 -0.74 -18.87 12.74
C PRO A 12 -0.15 -17.82 13.69
N GLN A 13 1.16 -17.82 13.91
CA GLN A 13 1.80 -16.82 14.76
C GLN A 13 1.72 -15.39 14.18
N LEU A 14 1.52 -15.24 12.86
CA LEU A 14 1.30 -13.93 12.22
C LEU A 14 0.13 -13.20 12.86
N HIS A 15 -1.06 -13.84 12.90
CA HIS A 15 -2.24 -13.20 13.48
C HIS A 15 -2.34 -13.37 15.00
N ILE A 16 -1.87 -14.48 15.57
CA ILE A 16 -1.93 -14.69 17.02
C ILE A 16 -1.10 -13.66 17.77
N LYS A 17 0.11 -13.39 17.31
CA LYS A 17 1.03 -12.43 17.96
C LYS A 17 1.03 -11.05 17.31
N GLY A 18 0.74 -10.98 16.00
CA GLY A 18 0.83 -9.75 15.22
C GLY A 18 -0.44 -8.92 15.18
N SER A 19 -1.57 -9.35 15.76
CA SER A 19 -2.85 -8.66 15.62
C SER A 19 -3.40 -8.02 16.89
N ASN A 20 -2.87 -8.33 18.07
CA ASN A 20 -3.49 -8.02 19.35
C ASN A 20 -4.92 -8.57 19.49
N GLY A 21 -5.22 -9.69 18.81
CA GLY A 21 -6.55 -10.32 18.80
C GLY A 21 -7.54 -9.71 17.82
N GLU A 22 -7.15 -8.67 17.09
CA GLU A 22 -7.99 -7.99 16.11
C GLU A 22 -7.60 -8.41 14.69
N TYR A 23 -8.27 -9.41 14.15
CA TYR A 23 -8.05 -9.91 12.79
C TYR A 23 -9.34 -10.52 12.23
N PHE A 24 -9.39 -10.63 10.92
CA PHE A 24 -10.43 -11.34 10.20
C PHE A 24 -10.08 -12.82 10.09
N THR A 25 -11.01 -13.69 10.47
CA THR A 25 -10.90 -15.13 10.18
C THR A 25 -11.01 -15.38 8.68
N GLN A 26 -10.49 -16.52 8.21
CA GLN A 26 -10.64 -16.90 6.80
C GLN A 26 -12.11 -17.03 6.38
N ALA A 27 -12.99 -17.40 7.30
CA ALA A 27 -14.43 -17.45 7.04
C ALA A 27 -15.00 -16.05 6.79
N GLN A 28 -14.66 -15.07 7.65
CA GLN A 28 -15.07 -13.69 7.49
C GLN A 28 -14.51 -13.05 6.21
N ILE A 29 -13.24 -13.35 5.85
CA ILE A 29 -12.67 -12.89 4.57
C ILE A 29 -13.47 -13.44 3.38
N LYS A 30 -13.81 -14.73 3.37
CA LYS A 30 -14.61 -15.32 2.29
C LYS A 30 -16.00 -14.69 2.20
N GLU A 31 -16.64 -14.40 3.33
CA GLU A 31 -17.92 -13.70 3.39
C GLU A 31 -17.82 -12.29 2.81
N LEU A 32 -16.79 -11.52 3.22
CA LEU A 32 -16.52 -10.16 2.68
C LEU A 32 -16.26 -10.19 1.17
N VAL A 33 -15.50 -11.17 0.68
CA VAL A 33 -15.21 -11.33 -0.74
C VAL A 33 -16.49 -11.65 -1.53
N ALA A 34 -17.34 -12.52 -1.00
CA ALA A 34 -18.62 -12.84 -1.63
C ALA A 34 -19.55 -11.61 -1.65
N PHE A 35 -19.69 -10.92 -0.51
CA PHE A 35 -20.50 -9.72 -0.38
C PHE A 35 -20.07 -8.61 -1.34
N ALA A 36 -18.76 -8.38 -1.48
CA ALA A 36 -18.20 -7.43 -2.44
C ALA A 36 -18.48 -7.86 -3.88
N GLY A 37 -18.27 -9.13 -4.20
CA GLY A 37 -18.47 -9.69 -5.53
C GLY A 37 -19.92 -9.57 -6.04
N GLU A 38 -20.91 -9.74 -5.15
CA GLU A 38 -22.35 -9.51 -5.47
C GLU A 38 -22.64 -8.05 -5.87
N ARG A 39 -21.75 -7.13 -5.52
CA ARG A 39 -21.85 -5.68 -5.82
C ARG A 39 -20.88 -5.22 -6.91
N GLY A 40 -20.26 -6.18 -7.63
CA GLY A 40 -19.27 -5.88 -8.68
C GLY A 40 -17.95 -5.32 -8.15
N ILE A 41 -17.65 -5.51 -6.86
CA ILE A 41 -16.43 -5.03 -6.21
C ILE A 41 -15.45 -6.20 -6.05
N ILE A 42 -14.20 -5.97 -6.43
CA ILE A 42 -13.10 -6.94 -6.25
C ILE A 42 -12.26 -6.50 -5.05
N ILE A 43 -12.11 -7.39 -4.07
CA ILE A 43 -11.21 -7.15 -2.95
C ILE A 43 -9.78 -7.51 -3.38
N VAL A 44 -8.89 -6.52 -3.39
CA VAL A 44 -7.45 -6.69 -3.61
C VAL A 44 -6.77 -6.67 -2.24
N PRO A 45 -6.13 -7.77 -1.81
CA PRO A 45 -5.41 -7.76 -0.55
C PRO A 45 -4.08 -7.03 -0.70
N GLU A 46 -3.70 -6.26 0.32
CA GLU A 46 -2.38 -5.72 0.49
C GLU A 46 -1.66 -6.42 1.66
N PHE A 47 -0.48 -6.95 1.37
CA PHE A 47 0.44 -7.50 2.35
C PHE A 47 1.76 -6.77 2.23
N ASP A 48 1.87 -5.69 2.95
CA ASP A 48 2.98 -4.77 2.83
C ASP A 48 4.31 -5.41 3.22
N MET A 49 5.31 -5.22 2.35
CA MET A 49 6.68 -5.71 2.48
C MET A 49 7.64 -5.00 1.52
N PRO A 50 8.90 -4.76 1.82
CA PRO A 50 9.66 -5.24 3.00
C PRO A 50 9.53 -4.35 4.23
N GLY A 51 9.10 -3.07 4.08
CA GLY A 51 8.73 -2.15 5.13
C GLY A 51 7.42 -2.53 5.79
N HIS A 52 6.97 -1.76 6.77
CA HIS A 52 5.67 -1.90 7.45
C HIS A 52 5.37 -3.30 8.03
N THR A 53 6.39 -4.12 8.26
CA THR A 53 6.29 -5.54 8.65
C THR A 53 6.54 -5.81 10.13
N LYS A 54 6.55 -4.78 10.98
CA LYS A 54 6.79 -4.94 12.42
C LYS A 54 5.85 -5.95 13.08
N SER A 55 4.58 -5.97 12.68
CA SER A 55 3.59 -6.92 13.18
C SER A 55 3.87 -8.37 12.74
N TRP A 56 4.49 -8.58 11.57
CA TRP A 56 4.91 -9.91 11.14
C TRP A 56 6.00 -10.46 12.05
N PHE A 57 6.94 -9.61 12.45
CA PHE A 57 8.08 -9.98 13.28
C PHE A 57 7.70 -10.35 14.72
N ALA A 58 6.55 -9.88 15.20
CA ALA A 58 6.02 -10.32 16.49
C ALA A 58 5.77 -11.84 16.52
N GLY A 59 5.34 -12.40 15.39
CA GLY A 59 5.13 -13.84 15.21
C GLY A 59 6.34 -14.58 14.62
N HIS A 60 7.09 -13.91 13.75
CA HIS A 60 8.18 -14.47 12.93
C HIS A 60 9.41 -13.56 12.94
N PRO A 61 10.10 -13.45 14.08
CA PRO A 61 11.28 -12.57 14.21
C PRO A 61 12.43 -12.95 13.26
N GLU A 62 12.45 -14.19 12.78
CA GLU A 62 13.42 -14.68 11.80
C GLU A 62 13.33 -13.99 10.44
N LEU A 63 12.24 -13.30 10.14
CA LEU A 63 12.09 -12.53 8.90
C LEU A 63 12.76 -11.15 8.98
N SER A 64 13.01 -10.66 10.20
CA SER A 64 13.52 -9.30 10.38
C SER A 64 15.00 -9.16 10.02
N SER A 65 15.35 -8.00 9.49
CA SER A 65 16.73 -7.56 9.26
C SER A 65 17.42 -6.99 10.50
N ALA A 66 16.68 -6.80 11.59
CA ALA A 66 17.22 -6.31 12.88
C ALA A 66 16.77 -7.22 14.03
N PRO A 67 17.48 -7.23 15.17
CA PRO A 67 17.07 -8.00 16.34
C PRO A 67 15.81 -7.42 17.01
N GLY A 68 14.93 -8.32 17.52
CA GLY A 68 13.75 -7.95 18.34
C GLY A 68 14.10 -7.66 19.80
N PRO A 69 13.12 -7.64 20.69
CA PRO A 69 11.73 -8.12 20.47
C PRO A 69 10.85 -7.16 19.68
N TYR A 70 9.77 -7.71 19.09
CA TYR A 70 8.79 -6.94 18.31
C TYR A 70 7.38 -7.10 18.87
N GLU A 71 6.64 -6.00 18.87
CA GLU A 71 5.22 -5.97 19.22
C GLU A 71 4.46 -5.23 18.12
N PRO A 72 3.20 -5.60 17.83
CA PRO A 72 2.33 -4.83 16.94
C PRO A 72 2.17 -3.39 17.44
N GLY A 73 2.03 -2.46 16.52
CA GLY A 73 1.82 -1.05 16.82
C GLY A 73 2.56 -0.15 15.85
N PRO A 74 2.21 1.14 15.82
CA PRO A 74 2.83 2.09 14.91
C PRO A 74 4.36 2.14 15.12
N PRO A 75 5.12 2.41 14.06
CA PRO A 75 6.58 2.55 14.16
C PRO A 75 6.96 3.76 15.02
N ILE A 76 6.13 4.80 14.99
CA ILE A 76 6.26 6.01 15.80
C ILE A 76 4.88 6.32 16.41
N ASP A 77 4.81 6.52 17.70
CA ASP A 77 3.59 7.05 18.33
C ASP A 77 3.43 8.51 17.89
N ILE A 78 2.38 8.79 17.12
CA ILE A 78 2.09 10.15 16.63
C ILE A 78 2.00 11.18 17.77
N ARG A 79 1.60 10.75 18.96
CA ARG A 79 1.55 11.61 20.14
C ARG A 79 2.94 12.05 20.60
N SER A 80 3.96 11.23 20.35
CA SER A 80 5.36 11.56 20.70
C SER A 80 5.97 12.61 19.78
N VAL A 81 5.40 12.83 18.61
CA VAL A 81 5.90 13.78 17.59
C VAL A 81 5.01 15.01 17.42
N LYS A 82 3.90 15.12 18.19
CA LYS A 82 2.90 16.20 18.06
C LYS A 82 3.48 17.60 18.18
N ASP A 83 4.54 17.76 18.97
CA ASP A 83 5.20 19.05 19.22
C ASP A 83 6.43 19.27 18.30
N MET A 84 6.72 18.33 17.40
CA MET A 84 7.82 18.43 16.44
C MET A 84 7.39 19.24 15.23
N ASN A 85 8.30 20.08 14.71
CA ASN A 85 8.06 20.69 13.40
C ASN A 85 8.23 19.68 12.26
N LEU A 86 7.66 20.01 11.10
CA LEU A 86 7.64 19.13 9.93
C LEU A 86 9.04 18.65 9.51
N ASN A 87 10.04 19.53 9.53
CA ASN A 87 11.41 19.15 9.15
C ASN A 87 12.00 18.10 10.10
N SER A 88 11.71 18.21 11.40
CA SER A 88 12.15 17.24 12.40
C SER A 88 11.45 15.89 12.22
N ILE A 89 10.17 15.89 11.89
CA ILE A 89 9.41 14.68 11.57
C ILE A 89 9.98 14.01 10.31
N MET A 90 10.18 14.77 9.24
CA MET A 90 10.77 14.25 8.00
C MET A 90 12.17 13.67 8.23
N ARG A 91 13.00 14.36 9.05
CA ARG A 91 14.31 13.84 9.41
C ARG A 91 14.22 12.53 10.19
N LEU A 92 13.30 12.44 11.17
CA LEU A 92 13.06 11.22 11.93
C LEU A 92 12.67 10.07 11.00
N MET A 93 11.70 10.28 10.11
CA MET A 93 11.27 9.29 9.13
C MET A 93 12.42 8.80 8.23
N ALA A 94 13.28 9.72 7.79
CA ALA A 94 14.40 9.39 6.91
C ALA A 94 15.55 8.63 7.63
N THR A 95 15.70 8.78 8.95
CA THR A 95 16.88 8.27 9.68
C THR A 95 16.57 7.23 10.74
N ALA A 96 15.32 7.04 11.11
CA ALA A 96 14.94 6.04 12.10
C ALA A 96 15.16 4.61 11.57
N PRO A 97 15.62 3.69 12.42
CA PRO A 97 15.87 2.30 12.03
C PRO A 97 14.56 1.49 12.03
N PHE A 98 13.68 1.81 11.09
CA PHE A 98 12.42 1.06 10.94
C PHE A 98 12.69 -0.38 10.56
N PRO A 99 12.08 -1.37 11.26
CA PRO A 99 12.25 -2.77 10.93
C PRO A 99 11.75 -3.08 9.52
N ALA A 100 12.53 -3.87 8.77
CA ALA A 100 12.18 -4.34 7.44
C ALA A 100 12.53 -5.82 7.31
N ILE A 101 11.90 -6.52 6.38
CA ILE A 101 12.22 -7.91 6.04
C ILE A 101 13.69 -8.00 5.56
N ASP A 102 14.38 -9.08 5.94
CA ASP A 102 15.72 -9.38 5.46
C ASP A 102 15.66 -9.97 4.04
N PRO A 103 16.13 -9.25 3.02
CA PRO A 103 16.07 -9.70 1.62
C PRO A 103 17.24 -10.63 1.24
N SER A 104 18.18 -10.86 2.12
CA SER A 104 19.39 -11.62 1.83
C SER A 104 19.22 -13.13 2.03
N ARG A 105 18.13 -13.56 2.69
CA ARG A 105 17.90 -14.96 3.07
C ARG A 105 16.93 -15.64 2.11
N GLU A 106 17.30 -16.80 1.62
CA GLU A 106 16.40 -17.62 0.77
C GLU A 106 15.16 -18.10 1.55
N SER A 107 15.29 -18.34 2.86
CA SER A 107 14.17 -18.70 3.74
C SER A 107 13.08 -17.65 3.77
N THR A 108 13.41 -16.36 3.61
CA THR A 108 12.45 -15.26 3.49
C THR A 108 11.51 -15.48 2.30
N TYR A 109 12.05 -15.80 1.14
CA TYR A 109 11.25 -16.01 -0.08
C TYR A 109 10.46 -17.32 -0.03
N GLN A 110 10.99 -18.35 0.63
CA GLN A 110 10.24 -19.60 0.89
C GLN A 110 9.05 -19.35 1.82
N PHE A 111 9.21 -18.49 2.81
CA PHE A 111 8.12 -18.07 3.68
C PHE A 111 7.05 -17.31 2.89
N ILE A 112 7.47 -16.29 2.13
CA ILE A 112 6.56 -15.47 1.31
C ILE A 112 5.80 -16.35 0.30
N ASP A 113 6.48 -17.30 -0.34
CA ASP A 113 5.85 -18.21 -1.31
C ASP A 113 4.73 -19.06 -0.66
N LYS A 114 4.98 -19.64 0.51
CA LYS A 114 3.97 -20.40 1.25
C LYS A 114 2.82 -19.52 1.74
N PHE A 115 3.15 -18.30 2.18
CA PHE A 115 2.17 -17.34 2.63
C PHE A 115 1.25 -16.90 1.47
N ILE A 116 1.82 -16.51 0.32
CA ILE A 116 1.04 -16.13 -0.87
C ILE A 116 0.21 -17.32 -1.37
N ALA A 117 0.74 -18.56 -1.35
CA ALA A 117 0.00 -19.76 -1.70
C ALA A 117 -1.30 -19.93 -0.89
N GLU A 118 -1.27 -19.58 0.40
CA GLU A 118 -2.46 -19.59 1.25
C GLU A 118 -3.40 -18.44 0.90
N MET A 119 -2.87 -17.21 0.81
CA MET A 119 -3.69 -16.01 0.61
C MET A 119 -4.45 -16.01 -0.72
N VAL A 120 -3.88 -16.54 -1.78
CA VAL A 120 -4.58 -16.63 -3.09
C VAL A 120 -5.81 -17.53 -3.06
N THR A 121 -5.94 -18.42 -2.07
CA THR A 121 -7.15 -19.23 -1.88
C THR A 121 -8.31 -18.46 -1.25
N LEU A 122 -8.00 -17.34 -0.58
CA LEU A 122 -8.97 -16.46 0.09
C LEU A 122 -9.42 -15.32 -0.80
N PHE A 123 -8.50 -14.81 -1.62
CA PHE A 123 -8.72 -13.64 -2.47
C PHE A 123 -8.68 -14.02 -3.95
N PRO A 124 -9.86 -14.15 -4.60
CA PRO A 124 -9.95 -14.52 -6.01
C PRO A 124 -9.47 -13.40 -6.95
N SER A 125 -9.27 -12.17 -6.45
CA SER A 125 -8.69 -11.05 -7.20
C SER A 125 -7.54 -11.52 -8.08
N PRO A 126 -7.41 -11.04 -9.33
CA PRO A 126 -6.22 -11.28 -10.12
C PRO A 126 -4.98 -10.56 -9.60
N PHE A 127 -5.14 -9.66 -8.63
CA PHE A 127 -4.10 -8.80 -8.10
C PHE A 127 -3.75 -9.14 -6.64
N ILE A 128 -2.47 -8.90 -6.29
CA ILE A 128 -1.97 -8.81 -4.92
C ILE A 128 -1.14 -7.53 -4.84
N HIS A 129 -1.43 -6.71 -3.84
CA HIS A 129 -0.63 -5.53 -3.51
C HIS A 129 0.41 -5.91 -2.45
N ILE A 130 1.65 -5.49 -2.66
CA ILE A 130 2.76 -5.82 -1.75
C ILE A 130 3.29 -4.63 -0.95
N GLY A 131 2.63 -3.47 -1.04
CA GLY A 131 3.12 -2.23 -0.44
C GLY A 131 4.39 -1.74 -1.12
N ALA A 132 5.52 -1.99 -0.51
CA ALA A 132 6.88 -1.62 -0.90
C ALA A 132 7.23 -0.15 -0.67
N ASP A 133 6.44 0.53 0.14
CA ASP A 133 6.62 1.92 0.55
C ASP A 133 7.47 2.08 1.81
N GLU A 134 7.92 3.29 2.02
CA GLU A 134 8.56 3.84 3.22
C GLU A 134 9.72 3.01 3.82
N ASN A 135 10.35 2.16 3.04
CA ASN A 135 11.55 1.47 3.47
C ASN A 135 12.80 2.33 3.22
N ASN A 136 13.28 3.00 4.27
CA ASN A 136 14.44 3.89 4.19
C ASN A 136 15.80 3.16 4.11
N GLY A 137 15.81 1.83 4.27
CA GLY A 137 17.01 0.99 4.17
C GLY A 137 18.04 1.15 5.30
N VAL A 138 17.73 1.91 6.35
CA VAL A 138 18.66 2.16 7.47
C VAL A 138 19.05 0.85 8.16
N VAL A 139 18.08 0.00 8.50
CA VAL A 139 18.33 -1.29 9.15
C VAL A 139 19.14 -2.24 8.27
N TRP A 140 18.95 -2.18 6.95
CA TRP A 140 19.74 -3.00 6.02
C TRP A 140 21.20 -2.61 6.00
N LYS A 141 21.50 -1.29 6.02
CA LYS A 141 22.88 -0.78 6.10
C LYS A 141 23.58 -1.10 7.42
N GLN A 142 22.79 -1.28 8.48
CA GLN A 142 23.31 -1.62 9.82
C GLN A 142 23.52 -3.13 10.03
N ASN A 143 23.00 -3.99 9.14
CA ASN A 143 23.11 -5.43 9.23
C ASN A 143 24.34 -5.93 8.43
N PRO A 144 25.42 -6.43 9.09
CA PRO A 144 26.64 -6.85 8.40
C PRO A 144 26.40 -7.99 7.39
N ALA A 145 25.46 -8.90 7.67
CA ALA A 145 25.15 -10.00 6.76
C ALA A 145 24.48 -9.51 5.47
N ILE A 146 23.61 -8.51 5.58
CA ILE A 146 22.97 -7.86 4.42
C ILE A 146 24.01 -7.08 3.61
N VAL A 147 24.89 -6.33 4.28
CA VAL A 147 25.98 -5.60 3.61
C VAL A 147 26.88 -6.58 2.83
N ALA A 148 27.32 -7.68 3.47
CA ALA A 148 28.12 -8.71 2.79
C ALA A 148 27.36 -9.36 1.61
N PHE A 149 26.04 -9.56 1.74
CA PHE A 149 25.20 -10.04 0.64
C PHE A 149 25.18 -9.06 -0.53
N MET A 150 25.03 -7.76 -0.24
CA MET A 150 25.04 -6.70 -1.26
C MET A 150 26.37 -6.67 -2.02
N GLU A 151 27.50 -6.71 -1.28
CA GLU A 151 28.84 -6.73 -1.88
C GLU A 151 29.04 -7.95 -2.78
N LYS A 152 28.70 -9.14 -2.28
CA LYS A 152 28.82 -10.41 -3.04
C LYS A 152 27.99 -10.39 -4.33
N ASN A 153 26.80 -9.77 -4.30
CA ASN A 153 25.87 -9.73 -5.44
C ASN A 153 26.00 -8.45 -6.27
N LYS A 154 26.99 -7.59 -5.97
CA LYS A 154 27.21 -6.31 -6.66
C LYS A 154 25.99 -5.40 -6.65
N ILE A 155 25.25 -5.39 -5.54
CA ILE A 155 24.10 -4.51 -5.30
C ILE A 155 24.63 -3.20 -4.70
N PRO A 156 24.54 -2.05 -5.41
CA PRO A 156 25.28 -0.85 -5.06
C PRO A 156 24.71 -0.10 -3.85
N ASP A 157 23.40 -0.20 -3.61
CA ASP A 157 22.73 0.56 -2.55
C ASP A 157 21.44 -0.14 -2.10
N THR A 158 20.76 0.42 -1.09
CA THR A 158 19.52 -0.14 -0.53
C THR A 158 18.32 0.01 -1.46
N HIS A 159 18.33 0.96 -2.39
CA HIS A 159 17.30 1.05 -3.42
C HIS A 159 17.41 -0.11 -4.42
N ALA A 160 18.63 -0.41 -4.87
CA ALA A 160 18.88 -1.58 -5.71
C ALA A 160 18.58 -2.90 -4.97
N LEU A 161 18.80 -2.96 -3.63
CA LEU A 161 18.43 -4.09 -2.81
C LEU A 161 16.90 -4.24 -2.73
N GLN A 162 16.16 -3.15 -2.62
CA GLN A 162 14.70 -3.18 -2.70
C GLN A 162 14.23 -3.66 -4.07
N ALA A 163 14.83 -3.18 -5.14
CA ALA A 163 14.51 -3.67 -6.49
C ALA A 163 14.78 -5.18 -6.65
N TYR A 164 15.87 -5.69 -6.05
CA TYR A 164 16.12 -7.13 -5.97
C TYR A 164 15.00 -7.87 -5.22
N PHE A 165 14.60 -7.37 -4.04
CA PHE A 165 13.50 -7.95 -3.26
C PHE A 165 12.18 -7.96 -4.06
N VAL A 166 11.80 -6.82 -4.62
CA VAL A 166 10.60 -6.66 -5.46
C VAL A 166 10.59 -7.66 -6.62
N LYS A 167 11.73 -7.82 -7.31
CA LYS A 167 11.88 -8.80 -8.38
C LYS A 167 11.58 -10.22 -7.88
N ARG A 168 12.21 -10.64 -6.77
CA ARG A 168 12.01 -11.98 -6.19
C ARG A 168 10.55 -12.21 -5.79
N VAL A 169 9.92 -11.23 -5.15
CA VAL A 169 8.50 -11.32 -4.76
C VAL A 169 7.59 -11.35 -5.99
N SER A 170 7.90 -10.58 -7.04
CA SER A 170 7.11 -10.60 -8.27
C SER A 170 7.12 -11.97 -8.97
N GLU A 171 8.25 -12.68 -8.92
CA GLU A 171 8.37 -14.04 -9.43
C GLU A 171 7.47 -15.01 -8.65
N ILE A 172 7.39 -14.85 -7.32
CA ILE A 172 6.49 -15.61 -6.45
C ILE A 172 5.02 -15.30 -6.77
N VAL A 173 4.64 -14.03 -6.84
CA VAL A 173 3.26 -13.62 -7.15
C VAL A 173 2.83 -14.17 -8.50
N ARG A 174 3.70 -14.09 -9.51
CA ARG A 174 3.44 -14.66 -10.86
C ARG A 174 3.34 -16.19 -10.86
N LYS A 175 4.15 -16.90 -10.06
CA LYS A 175 4.04 -18.36 -9.86
C LYS A 175 2.64 -18.74 -9.41
N HIS A 176 2.01 -17.93 -8.56
CA HIS A 176 0.63 -18.11 -8.09
C HIS A 176 -0.43 -17.51 -9.03
N ARG A 177 -0.06 -17.16 -10.28
CA ARG A 177 -0.95 -16.65 -11.32
C ARG A 177 -1.66 -15.35 -10.95
N LYS A 178 -0.98 -14.50 -10.15
CA LYS A 178 -1.43 -13.17 -9.80
C LYS A 178 -0.55 -12.10 -10.45
N GLN A 179 -1.11 -10.90 -10.59
CA GLN A 179 -0.38 -9.70 -10.98
C GLN A 179 -0.05 -8.89 -9.72
N MET A 180 1.13 -8.32 -9.69
CA MET A 180 1.60 -7.54 -8.55
C MET A 180 1.25 -6.07 -8.70
N ILE A 181 0.81 -5.44 -7.62
CA ILE A 181 0.69 -3.99 -7.46
C ILE A 181 1.60 -3.59 -6.29
N GLY A 182 2.12 -2.38 -6.32
CA GLY A 182 2.77 -1.79 -5.15
C GLY A 182 2.95 -0.29 -5.32
N TRP A 183 3.30 0.37 -4.23
CA TRP A 183 3.52 1.80 -4.20
C TRP A 183 4.73 2.20 -5.05
N GLU A 184 4.82 3.45 -5.44
CA GLU A 184 5.80 3.95 -6.41
C GLU A 184 7.26 3.69 -6.06
N GLU A 185 7.57 3.42 -4.79
CA GLU A 185 8.91 3.12 -4.31
C GLU A 185 9.44 1.77 -4.80
N LEU A 186 8.54 0.88 -5.26
CA LEU A 186 8.97 -0.35 -5.94
C LEU A 186 9.57 -0.10 -7.33
N PHE A 187 9.35 1.10 -7.91
CA PHE A 187 9.70 1.38 -9.30
C PHE A 187 11.22 1.42 -9.51
N SER A 188 11.68 0.63 -10.42
CA SER A 188 13.02 0.71 -11.04
C SER A 188 12.88 0.63 -12.57
N LYS A 189 13.88 1.07 -13.31
CA LYS A 189 13.84 1.02 -14.78
C LYS A 189 13.71 -0.39 -15.34
N ASP A 190 14.18 -1.38 -14.57
CA ASP A 190 14.19 -2.79 -14.97
C ASP A 190 13.00 -3.56 -14.39
N ILE A 191 12.02 -2.85 -13.79
CA ILE A 191 10.82 -3.50 -13.26
C ILE A 191 10.01 -4.13 -14.38
N SER A 192 9.43 -5.31 -14.11
CA SER A 192 8.59 -6.00 -15.10
C SER A 192 7.34 -5.17 -15.44
N LYS A 193 7.01 -5.08 -16.73
CA LYS A 193 5.92 -4.21 -17.24
C LYS A 193 4.52 -4.65 -16.85
N ASP A 194 4.36 -5.86 -16.33
CA ASP A 194 3.09 -6.38 -15.80
C ASP A 194 2.81 -5.94 -14.35
N ILE A 195 3.77 -5.31 -13.68
CA ILE A 195 3.60 -4.79 -12.32
C ILE A 195 2.94 -3.43 -12.39
N ALA A 196 1.83 -3.26 -11.65
CA ALA A 196 1.18 -1.97 -11.55
C ALA A 196 1.86 -1.10 -10.48
N VAL A 197 2.07 0.16 -10.82
CA VAL A 197 2.68 1.17 -9.95
C VAL A 197 1.57 2.08 -9.42
N GLN A 198 1.39 2.09 -8.10
CA GLN A 198 0.44 2.97 -7.43
C GLN A 198 1.16 4.21 -6.91
N VAL A 199 0.73 5.38 -7.39
CA VAL A 199 1.40 6.66 -7.12
C VAL A 199 0.67 7.42 -6.03
N TRP A 200 1.35 7.67 -4.90
CA TRP A 200 0.77 8.33 -3.73
C TRP A 200 1.50 9.61 -3.30
N GLN A 201 2.82 9.66 -3.47
CA GLN A 201 3.64 10.74 -2.95
C GLN A 201 4.21 11.65 -4.05
N ASN A 202 4.78 11.06 -5.11
CA ASN A 202 5.51 11.80 -6.13
C ASN A 202 4.94 11.57 -7.53
N SER A 203 4.14 12.53 -8.02
CA SER A 203 3.47 12.45 -9.33
C SER A 203 4.42 12.26 -10.52
N SER A 204 5.73 12.53 -10.37
CA SER A 204 6.69 12.24 -11.44
C SER A 204 6.77 10.76 -11.80
N TYR A 205 6.40 9.88 -10.85
CA TYR A 205 6.37 8.44 -11.10
C TYR A 205 5.22 8.01 -12.02
N THR A 206 4.12 8.77 -12.09
CA THR A 206 3.06 8.54 -13.10
C THR A 206 3.67 8.50 -14.50
N LYS A 207 4.40 9.56 -14.87
CA LYS A 207 5.03 9.61 -16.18
C LYS A 207 6.10 8.54 -16.36
N LYS A 208 6.98 8.34 -15.37
CA LYS A 208 8.07 7.34 -15.43
C LYS A 208 7.53 5.93 -15.65
N ALA A 209 6.47 5.55 -14.93
CA ALA A 209 5.88 4.23 -15.04
C ALA A 209 5.15 4.04 -16.39
N LEU A 210 4.37 5.03 -16.84
CA LEU A 210 3.72 5.00 -18.15
C LEU A 210 4.74 4.91 -19.29
N ASP A 211 5.82 5.71 -19.25
CA ASP A 211 6.89 5.67 -20.25
C ASP A 211 7.61 4.30 -20.27
N ASN A 212 7.71 3.64 -19.10
CA ASN A 212 8.30 2.30 -19.00
C ASN A 212 7.34 1.19 -19.47
N GLY A 213 6.06 1.49 -19.62
CA GLY A 213 5.01 0.56 -20.04
C GLY A 213 4.31 -0.15 -18.90
N ASN A 214 4.42 0.34 -17.67
CA ASN A 214 3.73 -0.20 -16.49
C ASN A 214 2.31 0.35 -16.37
N PRO A 215 1.33 -0.46 -15.92
CA PRO A 215 0.05 0.05 -15.47
C PRO A 215 0.23 1.01 -14.28
N VAL A 216 -0.59 2.07 -14.21
CA VAL A 216 -0.53 3.07 -13.15
C VAL A 216 -1.88 3.25 -12.49
N ILE A 217 -1.88 3.38 -11.15
CA ILE A 217 -3.01 3.79 -10.31
C ILE A 217 -2.61 5.08 -9.59
N ILE A 218 -3.51 6.06 -9.51
CA ILE A 218 -3.24 7.35 -8.86
C ILE A 218 -3.99 7.44 -7.55
N SER A 219 -3.26 7.47 -6.43
CA SER A 219 -3.81 7.74 -5.09
C SER A 219 -3.44 9.13 -4.60
N LYS A 220 -2.40 9.75 -5.18
CA LYS A 220 -1.99 11.10 -4.83
C LYS A 220 -3.14 12.09 -5.02
N GLY A 221 -3.38 12.92 -3.99
CA GLY A 221 -4.48 13.88 -3.97
C GLY A 221 -5.85 13.30 -3.59
N PHE A 222 -5.95 11.99 -3.37
CA PHE A 222 -7.18 11.29 -3.00
C PHE A 222 -7.15 10.67 -1.59
N TYR A 223 -6.33 11.23 -0.68
CA TYR A 223 -6.22 10.80 0.71
C TYR A 223 -7.36 11.38 1.54
N LEU A 224 -8.37 10.56 1.84
CA LEU A 224 -9.59 10.95 2.57
C LEU A 224 -9.31 11.19 4.06
N ASP A 225 -8.36 10.46 4.63
CA ASP A 225 -7.90 10.55 6.02
C ASP A 225 -7.27 11.91 6.37
N LEU A 226 -6.71 12.63 5.39
CA LEU A 226 -6.17 13.98 5.59
C LEU A 226 -7.24 15.04 5.80
N PHE A 227 -8.50 14.67 5.69
CA PHE A 227 -9.66 15.54 5.96
C PHE A 227 -9.69 16.83 5.13
N MET A 228 -9.19 16.76 3.89
CA MET A 228 -9.21 17.89 2.97
C MET A 228 -10.64 18.15 2.48
N PRO A 229 -11.01 19.42 2.15
CA PRO A 229 -12.31 19.73 1.53
C PRO A 229 -12.53 18.94 0.24
N ALA A 230 -13.78 18.56 -0.06
CA ALA A 230 -14.14 17.74 -1.21
C ALA A 230 -13.66 18.34 -2.56
N HIS A 231 -13.65 19.67 -2.71
CA HIS A 231 -13.17 20.33 -3.92
C HIS A 231 -11.66 20.12 -4.17
N VAL A 232 -10.86 19.86 -3.13
CA VAL A 232 -9.42 19.56 -3.29
C VAL A 232 -9.26 18.22 -4.01
N HIS A 233 -10.03 17.21 -3.61
CA HIS A 233 -10.06 15.92 -4.30
C HIS A 233 -10.67 16.05 -5.71
N TYR A 234 -11.74 16.85 -5.83
CA TYR A 234 -12.41 17.08 -7.11
C TYR A 234 -11.49 17.73 -8.15
N ASN A 235 -10.68 18.70 -7.74
CA ASN A 235 -9.74 19.43 -8.59
C ASN A 235 -8.32 18.84 -8.55
N ASN A 236 -8.17 17.56 -8.25
CA ASN A 236 -6.86 16.91 -8.12
C ASN A 236 -5.98 17.15 -9.36
N PRO A 237 -4.87 17.91 -9.24
CA PRO A 237 -3.99 18.23 -10.36
C PRO A 237 -3.12 17.05 -10.80
N ASP A 238 -2.99 16.01 -9.97
CA ASP A 238 -2.18 14.82 -10.25
C ASP A 238 -2.91 13.81 -11.15
N LEU A 239 -4.24 13.98 -11.35
CA LEU A 239 -4.99 13.19 -12.31
C LEU A 239 -4.79 13.78 -13.72
N PRO A 240 -4.16 13.05 -14.66
CA PRO A 240 -3.93 13.56 -16.01
C PRO A 240 -5.24 13.87 -16.73
N ALA A 241 -5.40 15.11 -17.19
CA ALA A 241 -6.59 15.53 -17.95
C ALA A 241 -6.68 14.85 -19.32
N GLN A 242 -5.53 14.63 -19.95
CA GLN A 242 -5.39 13.94 -21.24
C GLN A 242 -4.10 13.13 -21.27
N LEU A 243 -4.18 11.93 -21.81
CA LEU A 243 -3.04 11.07 -22.11
C LEU A 243 -3.06 10.72 -23.61
N PRO A 244 -1.89 10.54 -24.24
CA PRO A 244 -1.83 9.94 -25.56
C PRO A 244 -2.51 8.57 -25.56
N ASP A 245 -3.23 8.23 -26.64
CA ASP A 245 -3.94 6.94 -26.75
C ASP A 245 -3.01 5.74 -26.54
N SER A 246 -1.74 5.87 -26.92
CA SER A 246 -0.72 4.83 -26.76
C SER A 246 -0.44 4.44 -25.32
N VAL A 247 -0.73 5.31 -24.35
CA VAL A 247 -0.50 5.06 -22.92
C VAL A 247 -1.77 5.16 -22.07
N ALA A 248 -2.87 5.66 -22.64
CA ALA A 248 -4.13 5.85 -21.91
C ALA A 248 -4.66 4.54 -21.30
N ALA A 249 -4.51 3.41 -22.01
CA ALA A 249 -4.91 2.09 -21.54
C ALA A 249 -4.10 1.58 -20.33
N GLN A 250 -2.94 2.18 -20.07
CA GLN A 250 -2.10 1.81 -18.92
C GLN A 250 -2.49 2.58 -17.65
N LEU A 251 -3.15 3.73 -17.75
CA LEU A 251 -3.75 4.39 -16.59
C LEU A 251 -5.01 3.64 -16.19
N ARG A 252 -4.95 2.94 -15.05
CA ARG A 252 -6.04 2.12 -14.53
C ARG A 252 -7.09 2.92 -13.75
N GLY A 253 -6.84 4.19 -13.52
CA GLY A 253 -7.68 5.10 -12.77
C GLY A 253 -7.00 5.60 -11.50
N GLY A 254 -7.79 5.83 -10.48
CA GLY A 254 -7.31 6.29 -9.19
C GLY A 254 -7.97 5.58 -8.03
N GLU A 255 -7.53 5.91 -6.82
CA GLU A 255 -7.98 5.30 -5.60
C GLU A 255 -8.11 6.34 -4.48
N GLY A 256 -9.25 6.35 -3.80
CA GLY A 256 -9.44 7.10 -2.55
C GLY A 256 -8.83 6.31 -1.39
N ALA A 257 -7.78 6.81 -0.76
CA ALA A 257 -7.12 6.16 0.37
C ALA A 257 -7.72 6.66 1.70
N GLN A 258 -7.97 5.72 2.63
CA GLN A 258 -8.40 6.01 3.99
C GLN A 258 -7.54 5.22 4.97
N TRP A 259 -6.53 5.89 5.53
CA TRP A 259 -5.67 5.35 6.58
C TRP A 259 -6.26 5.63 7.96
N THR A 260 -5.73 4.97 8.98
CA THR A 260 -6.33 4.99 10.33
C THR A 260 -5.46 5.63 11.40
N GLU A 261 -4.34 6.27 11.05
CA GLU A 261 -3.49 6.98 12.02
C GLU A 261 -4.22 8.11 12.73
N ALA A 262 -5.12 8.79 12.01
CA ALA A 262 -5.93 9.89 12.53
C ALA A 262 -7.44 9.60 12.49
N ALA A 263 -7.84 8.37 12.15
CA ALA A 263 -9.23 7.94 12.09
C ALA A 263 -9.50 6.83 13.12
N ASP A 264 -10.67 6.89 13.72
CA ASP A 264 -11.18 5.89 14.65
C ASP A 264 -12.64 5.55 14.31
N LYS A 265 -13.22 4.64 15.10
CA LYS A 265 -14.60 4.20 14.92
C LYS A 265 -15.63 5.35 15.00
N ALA A 266 -15.29 6.44 15.70
CA ALA A 266 -16.21 7.56 15.88
C ALA A 266 -16.20 8.55 14.72
N ASN A 267 -15.12 8.58 13.93
CA ASN A 267 -14.93 9.62 12.90
C ASN A 267 -14.63 9.11 11.48
N ILE A 268 -14.45 7.81 11.28
CA ILE A 268 -14.06 7.25 9.99
C ILE A 268 -15.08 7.54 8.88
N GLU A 269 -16.37 7.44 9.18
CA GLU A 269 -17.42 7.71 8.18
C GLU A 269 -17.40 9.17 7.73
N THR A 270 -17.22 10.11 8.68
CA THR A 270 -17.14 11.54 8.36
C THR A 270 -15.87 11.93 7.62
N ARG A 271 -14.83 11.09 7.66
CA ARG A 271 -13.63 11.26 6.82
C ARG A 271 -13.85 10.76 5.41
N ILE A 272 -14.57 9.67 5.24
CA ILE A 272 -14.89 9.10 3.92
C ILE A 272 -15.95 9.96 3.23
N TRP A 273 -17.08 10.18 3.88
CA TRP A 273 -18.23 10.90 3.30
C TRP A 273 -18.27 12.36 3.74
N PRO A 274 -18.66 13.27 2.85
CA PRO A 274 -19.04 13.06 1.44
C PRO A 274 -17.85 13.11 0.45
N ARG A 275 -16.59 13.13 0.92
CA ARG A 275 -15.38 13.31 0.08
C ARG A 275 -15.21 12.22 -0.96
N ALA A 276 -15.55 10.98 -0.61
CA ALA A 276 -15.50 9.84 -1.53
C ALA A 276 -16.35 10.07 -2.79
N ALA A 277 -17.46 10.83 -2.68
CA ALA A 277 -18.27 11.19 -3.83
C ALA A 277 -17.50 12.07 -4.84
N ALA A 278 -16.64 12.98 -4.35
CA ALA A 278 -15.79 13.80 -5.22
C ALA A 278 -14.76 12.93 -5.96
N VAL A 279 -14.13 12.00 -5.28
CA VAL A 279 -13.19 11.04 -5.88
C VAL A 279 -13.92 10.17 -6.92
N ALA A 280 -15.09 9.63 -6.55
CA ALA A 280 -15.87 8.77 -7.42
C ALA A 280 -16.28 9.50 -8.72
N GLU A 281 -16.77 10.72 -8.64
CA GLU A 281 -17.14 11.49 -9.84
C GLU A 281 -15.92 11.79 -10.72
N ARG A 282 -14.80 12.19 -10.13
CA ARG A 282 -13.58 12.48 -10.90
C ARG A 282 -13.02 11.27 -11.64
N LEU A 283 -13.15 10.09 -11.06
CA LEU A 283 -12.66 8.85 -11.65
C LEU A 283 -13.64 8.20 -12.61
N TRP A 284 -14.94 8.48 -12.46
CA TRP A 284 -16.00 7.90 -13.28
C TRP A 284 -16.39 8.76 -14.48
N SER A 285 -16.46 10.09 -14.28
CA SER A 285 -16.98 11.01 -15.29
C SER A 285 -15.92 11.44 -16.29
N PRO A 286 -16.33 11.83 -17.53
CA PRO A 286 -15.40 12.43 -18.49
C PRO A 286 -14.68 13.66 -17.91
N ALA A 287 -13.47 13.92 -18.37
CA ALA A 287 -12.65 15.06 -17.91
C ALA A 287 -13.33 16.44 -18.09
N THR A 288 -14.31 16.52 -18.98
CA THR A 288 -15.14 17.73 -19.22
C THR A 288 -16.12 18.03 -18.09
N VAL A 289 -16.43 17.04 -17.24
CA VAL A 289 -17.24 17.23 -16.03
C VAL A 289 -16.30 17.66 -14.90
N ASN A 290 -16.08 18.96 -14.74
CA ASN A 290 -15.07 19.51 -13.84
C ASN A 290 -15.51 20.80 -13.13
N ASP A 291 -16.83 21.06 -13.05
CA ASP A 291 -17.41 22.20 -12.33
C ASP A 291 -17.63 21.83 -10.86
N ALA A 292 -16.76 22.34 -9.98
CA ALA A 292 -16.84 22.08 -8.55
C ALA A 292 -18.08 22.68 -7.88
N ASP A 293 -18.59 23.83 -8.36
CA ASP A 293 -19.79 24.46 -7.79
C ASP A 293 -21.04 23.64 -8.15
N ASP A 294 -21.10 23.12 -9.38
CA ASP A 294 -22.16 22.19 -9.77
C ASP A 294 -22.06 20.87 -8.99
N PHE A 295 -20.87 20.35 -8.80
CA PHE A 295 -20.64 19.17 -7.95
C PHE A 295 -21.19 19.39 -6.53
N TYR A 296 -20.88 20.51 -5.87
CA TYR A 296 -21.39 20.81 -4.54
C TYR A 296 -22.92 20.89 -4.48
N ARG A 297 -23.56 21.47 -5.49
CA ARG A 297 -25.05 21.51 -5.54
C ARG A 297 -25.65 20.09 -5.53
N ARG A 298 -25.07 19.17 -6.29
CA ARG A 298 -25.50 17.77 -6.35
C ARG A 298 -25.12 16.99 -5.08
N LEU A 299 -24.00 17.35 -4.45
CA LEU A 299 -23.52 16.73 -3.24
C LEU A 299 -24.46 16.94 -2.05
N PHE A 300 -25.10 18.09 -1.94
CA PHE A 300 -26.12 18.34 -0.90
C PHE A 300 -27.28 17.34 -1.00
N THR A 301 -27.77 17.07 -2.20
CA THR A 301 -28.82 16.05 -2.40
C THR A 301 -28.34 14.64 -2.05
N LEU A 302 -27.10 14.32 -2.36
CA LEU A 302 -26.50 13.03 -2.00
C LEU A 302 -26.33 12.91 -0.47
N SER A 303 -25.92 13.98 0.20
CA SER A 303 -25.74 13.97 1.66
C SER A 303 -27.04 13.66 2.37
N ASP A 304 -28.17 14.25 1.94
CA ASP A 304 -29.49 13.94 2.50
C ASP A 304 -29.84 12.43 2.36
N GLN A 305 -29.40 11.78 1.27
CA GLN A 305 -29.61 10.35 1.05
C GLN A 305 -28.66 9.45 1.88
N LEU A 306 -27.52 9.98 2.30
CA LEU A 306 -26.56 9.24 3.13
C LEU A 306 -26.89 9.32 4.62
N ASP A 307 -27.68 10.30 5.02
CA ASP A 307 -28.13 10.48 6.42
C ASP A 307 -29.37 9.62 6.76
N ASP A 308 -30.08 9.07 5.75
CA ASP A 308 -31.18 8.11 5.88
C ASP A 308 -30.68 6.66 6.02
#